data_b9ba877e876285ac38e13e8e07f348ae
#
_entry.id   b9ba877e876285ac38e13e8e07f348ae
#
_cell.length_a   1.000
_cell.length_b   1.000
_cell.length_c   1.000
_cell.angle_alpha   90.00
_cell.angle_beta   90.00
_cell.angle_gamma   90.00
#
_symmetry.space_group_name_H-M   'P 1'
#
loop_
_entity.id
_entity.type
_entity.pdbx_description
1 polymer ?
#
loop_
_entity_poly.entity_id
_entity_poly.type
_entity_poly.pdbx_seq_one_letter_code
_entity_poly.pdbx_strand_id
1 'polypeptide(L)'
;HPFPKSPSPFPQFPHHIPTIPMTADQIYRYFPDLSAEQKVQMEQLGALYREWNAKINVISRKDIDNLYMHHVLHSLGIAKVISFRPGTTVMDIGTGGGFPGIPLAILFPEVQFTLLDSIGKKIRVAQAVIDAIGLKNAVALHRNVIEEKGKYDFVVSRAVMQTDELMRLVRKNIQKGGQNALPNGLICLKGGDLHAELLPFKKQAETWDLA
;
A
#
# COMPACT_ATOMS: atom_id res chain seq x y z
N HIS A 1 -42.75 8.92 45.98
CA HIS A 1 -42.67 9.84 44.83
C HIS A 1 -41.21 9.90 44.36
N PRO A 2 -40.87 9.49 43.13
CA PRO A 2 -39.54 9.70 42.59
C PRO A 2 -39.41 11.14 42.08
N PHE A 3 -38.29 11.77 42.40
CA PHE A 3 -37.95 13.11 41.95
C PHE A 3 -37.75 13.15 40.43
N PRO A 4 -38.20 14.19 39.70
CA PRO A 4 -37.94 14.34 38.29
C PRO A 4 -36.45 14.64 38.07
N LYS A 5 -35.83 13.90 37.12
CA LYS A 5 -34.45 14.15 36.69
C LYS A 5 -34.41 15.51 35.98
N SER A 6 -33.54 16.41 36.44
CA SER A 6 -33.28 17.69 35.80
C SER A 6 -32.67 17.44 34.39
N PRO A 7 -33.04 18.23 33.37
CA PRO A 7 -32.45 18.11 32.05
C PRO A 7 -30.97 18.50 32.08
N SER A 8 -30.15 17.72 31.36
CA SER A 8 -28.72 17.97 31.21
C SER A 8 -28.48 19.34 30.56
N PRO A 9 -27.56 20.17 31.11
CA PRO A 9 -27.26 21.49 30.56
C PRO A 9 -26.38 21.49 29.32
N PHE A 10 -26.01 20.31 28.77
CA PHE A 10 -25.19 20.23 27.59
C PHE A 10 -26.03 19.96 26.34
N PRO A 11 -25.82 20.73 25.25
CA PRO A 11 -26.48 20.46 23.99
C PRO A 11 -26.15 19.05 23.53
N GLN A 12 -27.17 18.25 23.25
CA GLN A 12 -26.99 16.95 22.64
C GLN A 12 -26.52 17.17 21.18
N PHE A 13 -25.23 16.89 20.92
CA PHE A 13 -24.73 16.86 19.58
C PHE A 13 -25.42 15.69 18.85
N PRO A 14 -25.87 15.90 17.60
CA PRO A 14 -26.42 14.82 16.82
C PRO A 14 -25.38 13.72 16.66
N HIS A 15 -25.74 12.48 17.01
CA HIS A 15 -24.86 11.30 16.96
C HIS A 15 -24.51 10.85 15.53
N HIS A 16 -24.73 11.67 14.54
CA HIS A 16 -24.39 11.42 13.16
C HIS A 16 -23.54 12.58 12.63
N ILE A 17 -22.23 12.51 12.89
CA ILE A 17 -21.27 13.27 12.07
C ILE A 17 -21.35 12.60 10.70
N PRO A 18 -21.78 13.30 9.63
CA PRO A 18 -21.73 12.73 8.31
C PRO A 18 -20.26 12.41 8.03
N THR A 19 -19.93 11.12 7.95
CA THR A 19 -18.65 10.66 7.44
C THR A 19 -18.58 11.14 6.01
N ILE A 20 -17.82 12.19 5.75
CA ILE A 20 -17.49 12.62 4.40
C ILE A 20 -16.79 11.40 3.77
N PRO A 21 -17.36 10.80 2.72
CA PRO A 21 -16.72 9.67 2.10
C PRO A 21 -15.33 10.09 1.65
N MET A 22 -14.30 9.37 2.12
CA MET A 22 -12.92 9.63 1.76
C MET A 22 -12.77 9.41 0.27
N THR A 23 -12.42 10.45 -0.45
CA THR A 23 -12.26 10.47 -1.91
C THR A 23 -10.79 10.53 -2.29
N ALA A 24 -10.50 10.28 -3.57
CA ALA A 24 -9.16 10.43 -4.12
C ALA A 24 -8.58 11.86 -3.99
N ASP A 25 -9.41 12.86 -3.72
CA ASP A 25 -8.98 14.26 -3.54
C ASP A 25 -7.88 14.44 -2.47
N GLN A 26 -7.87 13.56 -1.46
CA GLN A 26 -6.82 13.58 -0.45
C GLN A 26 -5.45 13.22 -1.02
N ILE A 27 -5.43 12.33 -2.04
CA ILE A 27 -4.19 11.97 -2.73
C ILE A 27 -3.64 13.17 -3.48
N TYR A 28 -4.50 13.97 -4.11
CA TYR A 28 -4.09 15.13 -4.92
C TYR A 28 -3.42 16.25 -4.11
N ARG A 29 -3.71 16.34 -2.82
CA ARG A 29 -3.03 17.28 -1.92
C ARG A 29 -1.54 16.98 -1.76
N TYR A 30 -1.19 15.70 -1.79
CA TYR A 30 0.20 15.25 -1.63
C TYR A 30 0.90 15.02 -2.96
N PHE A 31 0.13 14.74 -4.02
CA PHE A 31 0.60 14.46 -5.37
C PHE A 31 -0.18 15.31 -6.38
N PRO A 32 0.09 16.62 -6.45
CA PRO A 32 -0.68 17.55 -7.29
C PRO A 32 -0.43 17.36 -8.79
N ASP A 33 0.70 16.76 -9.18
CA ASP A 33 1.15 16.65 -10.58
C ASP A 33 0.70 15.37 -11.28
N LEU A 34 -0.28 14.65 -10.71
CA LEU A 34 -0.86 13.48 -11.37
C LEU A 34 -1.49 13.85 -12.70
N SER A 35 -1.23 13.04 -13.73
CA SER A 35 -1.90 13.15 -15.02
C SER A 35 -3.41 12.90 -14.91
N ALA A 36 -4.17 13.29 -15.93
CA ALA A 36 -5.60 12.99 -15.99
C ALA A 36 -5.88 11.48 -15.91
N GLU A 37 -5.08 10.66 -16.58
CA GLU A 37 -5.21 9.21 -16.54
C GLU A 37 -4.93 8.66 -15.12
N GLN A 38 -3.86 9.10 -14.46
CA GLN A 38 -3.55 8.70 -13.10
C GLN A 38 -4.67 9.07 -12.11
N LYS A 39 -5.27 10.26 -12.26
CA LYS A 39 -6.40 10.67 -11.43
C LYS A 39 -7.60 9.76 -11.62
N VAL A 40 -7.96 9.44 -12.87
CA VAL A 40 -9.04 8.49 -13.17
C VAL A 40 -8.76 7.13 -12.55
N GLN A 41 -7.56 6.61 -12.67
CA GLN A 41 -7.16 5.34 -12.07
C GLN A 41 -7.27 5.36 -10.54
N MET A 42 -6.80 6.44 -9.88
CA MET A 42 -6.95 6.60 -8.43
C MET A 42 -8.42 6.64 -7.99
N GLU A 43 -9.26 7.35 -8.71
CA GLU A 43 -10.69 7.48 -8.41
C GLU A 43 -11.44 6.15 -8.53
N GLN A 44 -11.07 5.32 -9.49
CA GLN A 44 -11.69 4.01 -9.71
C GLN A 44 -11.43 3.02 -8.57
N LEU A 45 -10.34 3.18 -7.81
CA LEU A 45 -9.97 2.25 -6.74
C LEU A 45 -11.07 2.10 -5.68
N GLY A 46 -11.72 3.18 -5.29
CA GLY A 46 -12.75 3.17 -4.26
C GLY A 46 -13.90 2.23 -4.57
N ALA A 47 -14.50 2.35 -5.74
CA ALA A 47 -15.62 1.52 -6.17
C ALA A 47 -15.18 0.06 -6.39
N LEU A 48 -14.03 -0.16 -7.03
CA LEU A 48 -13.52 -1.50 -7.33
C LEU A 48 -13.23 -2.30 -6.05
N TYR A 49 -12.53 -1.71 -5.09
CA TYR A 49 -12.24 -2.41 -3.84
C TYR A 49 -13.47 -2.64 -2.98
N ARG A 50 -14.46 -1.75 -2.99
CA ARG A 50 -15.75 -2.01 -2.32
C ARG A 50 -16.48 -3.19 -2.93
N GLU A 51 -16.56 -3.25 -4.24
CA GLU A 51 -17.20 -4.36 -4.96
C GLU A 51 -16.50 -5.69 -4.69
N TRP A 52 -15.18 -5.73 -4.82
CA TRP A 52 -14.41 -6.94 -4.60
C TRP A 52 -14.39 -7.38 -3.14
N ASN A 53 -14.29 -6.41 -2.22
CA ASN A 53 -14.25 -6.71 -0.78
C ASN A 53 -15.56 -7.30 -0.25
N ALA A 54 -16.66 -7.03 -0.92
CA ALA A 54 -17.94 -7.69 -0.63
C ALA A 54 -17.91 -9.20 -0.93
N LYS A 55 -17.07 -9.63 -1.87
CA LYS A 55 -16.92 -11.02 -2.30
C LYS A 55 -15.72 -11.71 -1.64
N ILE A 56 -14.60 -11.01 -1.58
CA ILE A 56 -13.31 -11.51 -1.07
C ILE A 56 -12.73 -10.45 -0.15
N ASN A 57 -12.62 -10.78 1.13
CA ASN A 57 -12.12 -9.86 2.15
C ASN A 57 -10.60 -9.64 2.00
N VAL A 58 -10.19 -8.58 1.31
CA VAL A 58 -8.78 -8.15 1.16
C VAL A 58 -8.44 -6.96 2.06
N ILE A 59 -9.45 -6.21 2.50
CA ILE A 59 -9.37 -5.11 3.45
C ILE A 59 -10.40 -5.39 4.55
N SER A 60 -10.08 -5.09 5.81
CA SER A 60 -11.06 -5.31 6.88
C SER A 60 -12.34 -4.51 6.60
N ARG A 61 -13.49 -5.09 6.96
CA ARG A 61 -14.80 -4.45 6.71
C ARG A 61 -14.93 -3.10 7.40
N LYS A 62 -14.23 -2.92 8.52
CA LYS A 62 -14.20 -1.65 9.27
C LYS A 62 -13.32 -0.58 8.62
N ASP A 63 -12.42 -0.99 7.73
CA ASP A 63 -11.39 -0.12 7.18
C ASP A 63 -11.58 0.20 5.69
N ILE A 64 -12.55 -0.44 5.04
CA ILE A 64 -12.83 -0.20 3.60
C ILE A 64 -13.23 1.26 3.32
N ASP A 65 -13.90 1.92 4.27
CA ASP A 65 -14.27 3.33 4.14
C ASP A 65 -13.08 4.28 4.27
N ASN A 66 -11.96 3.79 4.82
CA ASN A 66 -10.69 4.50 4.94
C ASN A 66 -9.67 4.11 3.86
N LEU A 67 -10.12 3.51 2.76
CA LEU A 67 -9.26 2.98 1.69
C LEU A 67 -8.19 4.00 1.26
N TYR A 68 -8.60 5.22 0.94
CA TYR A 68 -7.68 6.23 0.41
C TYR A 68 -6.63 6.68 1.42
N MET A 69 -6.97 6.80 2.68
CA MET A 69 -6.02 7.21 3.72
C MET A 69 -5.14 6.04 4.18
N HIS A 70 -5.76 4.93 4.58
CA HIS A 70 -5.07 3.84 5.25
C HIS A 70 -4.38 2.87 4.29
N HIS A 71 -4.79 2.84 3.03
CA HIS A 71 -4.24 1.90 2.05
C HIS A 71 -3.58 2.59 0.87
N VAL A 72 -4.24 3.53 0.21
CA VAL A 72 -3.67 4.21 -0.97
C VAL A 72 -2.59 5.20 -0.56
N LEU A 73 -2.91 6.21 0.24
CA LEU A 73 -1.95 7.23 0.66
C LEU A 73 -0.80 6.62 1.47
N HIS A 74 -1.09 5.68 2.37
CA HIS A 74 -0.06 4.96 3.10
C HIS A 74 0.91 4.24 2.16
N SER A 75 0.41 3.58 1.12
CA SER A 75 1.25 2.95 0.09
C SER A 75 2.14 3.97 -0.64
N LEU A 76 1.59 5.13 -0.97
CA LEU A 76 2.29 6.21 -1.65
C LEU A 76 3.32 6.91 -0.76
N GLY A 77 3.33 6.64 0.54
CA GLY A 77 4.38 7.10 1.47
C GLY A 77 5.79 6.73 1.00
N ILE A 78 5.96 5.60 0.31
CA ILE A 78 7.23 5.21 -0.31
C ILE A 78 7.75 6.27 -1.28
N ALA A 79 6.85 6.94 -2.00
CA ALA A 79 7.21 7.99 -2.95
C ALA A 79 7.69 9.30 -2.30
N LYS A 80 7.52 9.45 -0.99
CA LYS A 80 8.12 10.57 -0.23
C LYS A 80 9.61 10.35 0.03
N VAL A 81 10.06 9.11 -0.06
CA VAL A 81 11.45 8.73 0.19
C VAL A 81 12.23 8.51 -1.10
N ILE A 82 11.59 7.95 -2.12
CA ILE A 82 12.21 7.66 -3.40
C ILE A 82 11.28 7.97 -4.57
N SER A 83 11.84 8.60 -5.60
CA SER A 83 11.22 8.69 -6.90
C SER A 83 11.90 7.68 -7.82
N PHE A 84 11.23 6.59 -8.13
CA PHE A 84 11.78 5.55 -8.99
C PHE A 84 12.01 6.08 -10.41
N ARG A 85 13.20 5.82 -10.95
CA ARG A 85 13.52 6.14 -12.34
C ARG A 85 12.81 5.22 -13.32
N PRO A 86 12.52 5.68 -14.53
CA PRO A 86 12.01 4.83 -15.61
C PRO A 86 12.85 3.57 -15.81
N GLY A 87 12.20 2.44 -16.03
CA GLY A 87 12.84 1.13 -16.21
C GLY A 87 13.19 0.41 -14.89
N THR A 88 12.96 1.02 -13.74
CA THR A 88 13.09 0.35 -12.43
C THR A 88 12.13 -0.82 -12.34
N THR A 89 12.56 -1.90 -11.71
CA THR A 89 11.74 -3.09 -11.44
C THR A 89 11.49 -3.23 -9.95
N VAL A 90 10.24 -3.43 -9.57
CA VAL A 90 9.80 -3.55 -8.17
C VAL A 90 8.97 -4.80 -7.97
N MET A 91 9.30 -5.58 -6.96
CA MET A 91 8.50 -6.71 -6.50
C MET A 91 7.78 -6.32 -5.21
N ASP A 92 6.47 -6.49 -5.19
CA ASP A 92 5.64 -6.33 -3.98
C ASP A 92 5.31 -7.71 -3.42
N ILE A 93 5.81 -8.04 -2.24
CA ILE A 93 5.58 -9.34 -1.62
C ILE A 93 4.51 -9.26 -0.53
N GLY A 94 3.65 -10.29 -0.51
CA GLY A 94 2.50 -10.29 0.38
C GLY A 94 1.54 -9.16 0.04
N THR A 95 1.34 -8.90 -1.24
CA THR A 95 0.59 -7.75 -1.75
C THR A 95 -0.87 -7.72 -1.30
N GLY A 96 -1.43 -8.85 -0.90
CA GLY A 96 -2.84 -8.96 -0.58
C GLY A 96 -3.72 -8.59 -1.76
N GLY A 97 -4.59 -7.61 -1.59
CA GLY A 97 -5.42 -7.06 -2.65
C GLY A 97 -4.70 -6.10 -3.60
N GLY A 98 -3.40 -5.87 -3.43
CA GLY A 98 -2.60 -5.03 -4.34
C GLY A 98 -1.91 -3.83 -3.69
N PHE A 99 -1.61 -3.89 -2.40
CA PHE A 99 -0.95 -2.80 -1.66
C PHE A 99 0.43 -3.21 -1.12
N PRO A 100 1.47 -2.38 -1.31
CA PRO A 100 1.47 -1.05 -1.90
C PRO A 100 1.56 -1.01 -3.43
N GLY A 101 1.64 -2.16 -4.11
CA GLY A 101 2.00 -2.26 -5.52
C GLY A 101 1.10 -1.48 -6.49
N ILE A 102 -0.23 -1.58 -6.37
CA ILE A 102 -1.15 -0.92 -7.31
C ILE A 102 -1.08 0.61 -7.20
N PRO A 103 -1.17 1.24 -6.02
CA PRO A 103 -0.98 2.68 -5.92
C PRO A 103 0.35 3.18 -6.47
N LEU A 104 1.44 2.45 -6.20
CA LEU A 104 2.76 2.78 -6.71
C LEU A 104 2.84 2.64 -8.24
N ALA A 105 2.21 1.61 -8.80
CA ALA A 105 2.17 1.42 -10.25
C ALA A 105 1.40 2.54 -10.96
N ILE A 106 0.34 3.05 -10.36
CA ILE A 106 -0.37 4.23 -10.88
C ILE A 106 0.56 5.46 -10.86
N LEU A 107 1.28 5.67 -9.74
CA LEU A 107 2.14 6.84 -9.58
C LEU A 107 3.37 6.80 -10.49
N PHE A 108 3.92 5.61 -10.74
CA PHE A 108 5.14 5.40 -11.52
C PHE A 108 4.87 4.57 -12.77
N PRO A 109 4.26 5.14 -13.82
CA PRO A 109 3.82 4.38 -15.01
C PRO A 109 4.97 3.77 -15.83
N GLU A 110 6.21 4.25 -15.68
CA GLU A 110 7.40 3.75 -16.38
C GLU A 110 8.22 2.75 -15.56
N VAL A 111 7.71 2.34 -14.40
CA VAL A 111 8.30 1.33 -13.49
C VAL A 111 7.50 0.03 -13.60
N GLN A 112 8.18 -1.10 -13.62
CA GLN A 112 7.54 -2.42 -13.71
C GLN A 112 7.31 -3.01 -12.32
N PHE A 113 6.07 -3.37 -12.03
CA PHE A 113 5.64 -3.95 -10.75
C PHE A 113 5.19 -5.40 -10.91
N THR A 114 5.78 -6.28 -10.10
CA THR A 114 5.36 -7.66 -9.95
C THR A 114 4.82 -7.87 -8.54
N LEU A 115 3.53 -8.15 -8.42
CA LEU A 115 2.84 -8.30 -7.14
C LEU A 115 2.66 -9.78 -6.83
N LEU A 116 3.18 -10.23 -5.70
CA LEU A 116 3.10 -11.64 -5.28
C LEU A 116 2.29 -11.81 -4.00
N ASP A 117 1.50 -12.85 -3.96
CA ASP A 117 0.87 -13.35 -2.73
C ASP A 117 0.68 -14.87 -2.84
N SER A 118 0.80 -15.56 -1.72
CA SER A 118 0.56 -17.01 -1.62
C SER A 118 -0.94 -17.35 -1.57
N ILE A 119 -1.81 -16.36 -1.43
CA ILE A 119 -3.26 -16.54 -1.34
C ILE A 119 -3.91 -16.18 -2.68
N GLY A 120 -4.22 -17.19 -3.48
CA GLY A 120 -4.70 -17.01 -4.85
C GLY A 120 -5.97 -16.15 -4.98
N LYS A 121 -6.90 -16.25 -4.02
CA LYS A 121 -8.11 -15.40 -4.03
C LYS A 121 -7.80 -13.91 -3.90
N LYS A 122 -6.75 -13.53 -3.15
CA LYS A 122 -6.31 -12.14 -3.03
C LYS A 122 -5.67 -11.65 -4.33
N ILE A 123 -4.84 -12.48 -4.95
CA ILE A 123 -4.24 -12.19 -6.26
C ILE A 123 -5.31 -12.01 -7.33
N ARG A 124 -6.40 -12.77 -7.28
CA ARG A 124 -7.53 -12.57 -8.20
C ARG A 124 -8.10 -11.16 -8.10
N VAL A 125 -8.24 -10.63 -6.89
CA VAL A 125 -8.70 -9.25 -6.67
C VAL A 125 -7.67 -8.26 -7.22
N ALA A 126 -6.40 -8.41 -6.87
CA ALA A 126 -5.34 -7.52 -7.34
C ALA A 126 -5.27 -7.47 -8.88
N GLN A 127 -5.29 -8.62 -9.55
CA GLN A 127 -5.26 -8.66 -11.02
C GLN A 127 -6.53 -8.06 -11.63
N ALA A 128 -7.69 -8.31 -11.05
CA ALA A 128 -8.94 -7.73 -11.53
C ALA A 128 -8.95 -6.20 -11.43
N VAL A 129 -8.39 -5.63 -10.36
CA VAL A 129 -8.24 -4.18 -10.22
C VAL A 129 -7.24 -3.63 -11.25
N ILE A 130 -6.08 -4.27 -11.42
CA ILE A 130 -5.08 -3.91 -12.44
C ILE A 130 -5.73 -3.83 -13.81
N ASP A 131 -6.48 -4.86 -14.20
CA ASP A 131 -7.15 -4.94 -15.50
C ASP A 131 -8.23 -3.87 -15.65
N ALA A 132 -9.06 -3.69 -14.63
CA ALA A 132 -10.18 -2.75 -14.65
C ALA A 132 -9.74 -1.28 -14.82
N ILE A 133 -8.61 -0.89 -14.20
CA ILE A 133 -8.08 0.48 -14.33
C ILE A 133 -7.09 0.63 -15.49
N GLY A 134 -6.83 -0.44 -16.24
CA GLY A 134 -5.97 -0.41 -17.42
C GLY A 134 -4.49 -0.19 -17.13
N LEU A 135 -3.97 -0.63 -15.96
CA LEU A 135 -2.53 -0.59 -15.68
C LEU A 135 -1.76 -1.48 -16.64
N LYS A 136 -0.72 -0.93 -17.27
CA LYS A 136 0.15 -1.63 -18.22
C LYS A 136 1.47 -2.11 -17.60
N ASN A 137 1.81 -1.61 -16.43
CA ASN A 137 3.10 -1.78 -15.77
C ASN A 137 3.02 -2.60 -14.48
N ALA A 138 1.95 -3.35 -14.27
CA ALA A 138 1.77 -4.20 -13.11
C ALA A 138 1.16 -5.55 -13.49
N VAL A 139 1.62 -6.61 -12.83
CA VAL A 139 1.07 -7.96 -12.92
C VAL A 139 0.99 -8.57 -11.53
N ALA A 140 -0.10 -9.26 -11.22
CA ALA A 140 -0.27 -9.98 -9.97
C ALA A 140 -0.15 -11.49 -10.21
N LEU A 141 0.70 -12.15 -9.44
CA LEU A 141 1.02 -13.58 -9.59
C LEU A 141 0.76 -14.32 -8.28
N HIS A 142 -0.02 -15.38 -8.36
CA HIS A 142 -0.20 -16.34 -7.28
C HIS A 142 1.08 -17.17 -7.14
N ARG A 143 1.96 -16.74 -6.27
CA ARG A 143 3.28 -17.37 -6.09
C ARG A 143 3.80 -17.11 -4.69
N ASN A 144 4.41 -18.14 -4.09
CA ASN A 144 5.20 -17.96 -2.88
C ASN A 144 6.54 -17.31 -3.24
N VAL A 145 6.98 -16.33 -2.42
CA VAL A 145 8.27 -15.64 -2.64
C VAL A 145 9.47 -16.60 -2.63
N ILE A 146 9.36 -17.75 -1.93
CA ILE A 146 10.41 -18.78 -1.92
C ILE A 146 10.67 -19.32 -3.32
N GLU A 147 9.63 -19.44 -4.14
CA GLU A 147 9.66 -19.97 -5.50
C GLU A 147 10.06 -18.90 -6.53
N GLU A 148 9.99 -17.61 -6.15
CA GLU A 148 10.33 -16.52 -7.07
C GLU A 148 11.84 -16.48 -7.32
N LYS A 149 12.22 -16.50 -8.61
CA LYS A 149 13.61 -16.49 -9.05
C LYS A 149 14.02 -15.18 -9.72
N GLY A 150 13.06 -14.30 -9.98
CA GLY A 150 13.30 -13.00 -10.62
C GLY A 150 14.22 -12.11 -9.80
N LYS A 151 14.88 -11.18 -10.47
CA LYS A 151 15.70 -10.12 -9.90
C LYS A 151 15.01 -8.78 -10.10
N TYR A 152 15.01 -7.99 -9.04
CA TYR A 152 14.32 -6.69 -8.99
C TYR A 152 15.25 -5.65 -8.39
N ASP A 153 15.08 -4.40 -8.80
CA ASP A 153 15.83 -3.30 -8.18
C ASP A 153 15.37 -3.09 -6.74
N PHE A 154 14.07 -3.13 -6.51
CA PHE A 154 13.51 -3.02 -5.15
C PHE A 154 12.51 -4.14 -4.85
N VAL A 155 12.46 -4.51 -3.60
CA VAL A 155 11.36 -5.28 -3.02
C VAL A 155 10.63 -4.37 -2.05
N VAL A 156 9.32 -4.28 -2.19
CA VAL A 156 8.46 -3.49 -1.29
C VAL A 156 7.52 -4.41 -0.53
N SER A 157 7.14 -4.01 0.67
CA SER A 157 6.19 -4.76 1.49
C SER A 157 5.52 -3.87 2.54
N ARG A 158 4.26 -4.16 2.83
CA ARG A 158 3.55 -3.73 4.04
C ARG A 158 3.46 -4.90 5.04
N ALA A 159 4.57 -5.61 5.23
CA ALA A 159 4.56 -6.86 5.96
C ALA A 159 4.41 -6.67 7.47
N VAL A 160 3.71 -7.60 8.08
CA VAL A 160 3.71 -7.85 9.53
C VAL A 160 4.88 -8.74 9.96
N MET A 161 5.64 -9.29 9.01
CA MET A 161 6.81 -10.13 9.21
C MET A 161 7.99 -9.30 9.72
N GLN A 162 8.85 -9.90 10.56
CA GLN A 162 10.08 -9.27 11.02
C GLN A 162 11.03 -8.96 9.87
N THR A 163 11.73 -7.84 9.94
CA THR A 163 12.61 -7.34 8.86
C THR A 163 13.71 -8.32 8.51
N ASP A 164 14.31 -8.98 9.49
CA ASP A 164 15.39 -9.96 9.28
C ASP A 164 14.90 -11.22 8.57
N GLU A 165 13.72 -11.70 8.91
CA GLU A 165 13.07 -12.82 8.24
C GLU A 165 12.71 -12.45 6.78
N LEU A 166 12.14 -11.28 6.59
CA LEU A 166 11.79 -10.77 5.27
C LEU A 166 13.03 -10.62 4.39
N MET A 167 14.11 -10.01 4.90
CA MET A 167 15.36 -9.85 4.18
C MET A 167 15.98 -11.21 3.80
N ARG A 168 15.94 -12.20 4.68
CA ARG A 168 16.41 -13.57 4.35
C ARG A 168 15.67 -14.17 3.16
N LEU A 169 14.36 -13.96 3.08
CA LEU A 169 13.52 -14.47 1.98
C LEU A 169 13.82 -13.77 0.64
N VAL A 170 14.03 -12.45 0.65
CA VAL A 170 14.07 -11.64 -0.57
C VAL A 170 15.46 -11.25 -1.05
N ARG A 171 16.51 -11.44 -0.25
CA ARG A 171 17.89 -11.09 -0.62
C ARG A 171 18.29 -11.65 -1.98
N LYS A 172 17.88 -12.87 -2.29
CA LYS A 172 18.13 -13.53 -3.56
C LYS A 172 17.49 -12.80 -4.76
N ASN A 173 16.44 -12.01 -4.52
CA ASN A 173 15.67 -11.33 -5.54
C ASN A 173 16.10 -9.86 -5.74
N ILE A 174 17.01 -9.35 -4.92
CA ILE A 174 17.51 -7.99 -5.05
C ILE A 174 18.66 -7.96 -6.05
N GLN A 175 18.50 -7.18 -7.12
CA GLN A 175 19.50 -6.98 -8.16
C GLN A 175 20.71 -6.23 -7.60
N LYS A 176 21.91 -6.65 -7.98
CA LYS A 176 23.12 -5.87 -7.68
C LYS A 176 23.20 -4.64 -8.58
N GLY A 177 23.82 -3.58 -8.09
CA GLY A 177 23.91 -2.29 -8.76
C GLY A 177 22.74 -1.40 -8.40
N GLY A 178 22.39 -0.48 -9.29
CA GLY A 178 21.25 0.43 -9.11
C GLY A 178 21.43 1.72 -9.89
N GLN A 179 20.33 2.32 -10.30
CA GLN A 179 20.28 3.57 -11.03
C GLN A 179 19.48 4.67 -10.30
N ASN A 180 18.86 4.31 -9.18
CA ASN A 180 18.05 5.21 -8.37
C ASN A 180 18.88 5.94 -7.33
N ALA A 181 18.30 6.97 -6.72
CA ALA A 181 18.96 7.74 -5.66
C ALA A 181 19.29 6.91 -4.41
N LEU A 182 18.47 5.90 -4.13
CA LEU A 182 18.75 4.91 -3.10
C LEU A 182 19.36 3.64 -3.72
N PRO A 183 20.24 2.94 -2.99
CA PRO A 183 20.71 1.62 -3.39
C PRO A 183 19.53 0.65 -3.54
N ASN A 184 19.66 -0.30 -4.47
CA ASN A 184 18.71 -1.40 -4.57
C ASN A 184 18.56 -2.13 -3.24
N GLY A 185 17.34 -2.47 -2.87
CA GLY A 185 17.08 -3.07 -1.57
C GLY A 185 15.62 -3.32 -1.27
N LEU A 186 15.36 -3.51 0.01
CA LEU A 186 14.04 -3.74 0.58
C LEU A 186 13.50 -2.44 1.19
N ILE A 187 12.27 -2.09 0.83
CA ILE A 187 11.53 -0.95 1.40
C ILE A 187 10.27 -1.48 2.07
N CYS A 188 10.17 -1.27 3.39
CA CYS A 188 9.02 -1.72 4.18
C CYS A 188 8.23 -0.54 4.72
N LEU A 189 6.90 -0.65 4.61
CA LEU A 189 5.97 0.18 5.37
C LEU A 189 5.63 -0.54 6.68
N LYS A 190 6.04 0.03 7.79
CA LYS A 190 5.84 -0.53 9.12
C LYS A 190 5.32 0.53 10.09
N GLY A 191 4.64 0.08 11.14
CA GLY A 191 4.19 0.94 12.22
C GLY A 191 4.73 0.47 13.58
N GLY A 192 4.58 1.30 14.60
CA GLY A 192 5.03 1.00 15.96
C GLY A 192 6.51 1.25 16.20
N ASP A 193 6.99 0.79 17.37
CA ASP A 193 8.42 0.90 17.73
C ASP A 193 9.23 -0.17 17.03
N LEU A 194 10.11 0.24 16.14
CA LEU A 194 10.97 -0.63 15.35
C LEU A 194 12.40 -0.76 15.91
N HIS A 195 12.69 -0.14 17.05
CA HIS A 195 14.06 -0.05 17.57
C HIS A 195 14.72 -1.42 17.74
N ALA A 196 14.05 -2.35 18.41
CA ALA A 196 14.57 -3.69 18.62
C ALA A 196 14.69 -4.50 17.32
N GLU A 197 13.73 -4.37 16.44
CA GLU A 197 13.69 -5.06 15.14
C GLU A 197 14.83 -4.62 14.22
N LEU A 198 15.22 -3.36 14.26
CA LEU A 198 16.25 -2.79 13.39
C LEU A 198 17.67 -2.86 13.98
N LEU A 199 17.85 -3.28 15.23
CA LEU A 199 19.16 -3.43 15.84
C LEU A 199 20.17 -4.21 14.97
N PRO A 200 19.81 -5.35 14.34
CA PRO A 200 20.73 -6.09 13.47
C PRO A 200 21.16 -5.33 12.21
N PHE A 201 20.42 -4.28 11.84
CA PHE A 201 20.60 -3.54 10.59
C PHE A 201 21.12 -2.11 10.76
N LYS A 202 21.58 -1.73 11.95
CA LYS A 202 22.00 -0.34 12.28
C LYS A 202 22.87 0.36 11.25
N LYS A 203 23.70 -0.40 10.50
CA LYS A 203 24.59 0.13 9.46
C LYS A 203 24.03 0.05 8.05
N GLN A 204 22.87 -0.56 7.88
CA GLN A 204 22.30 -0.91 6.56
C GLN A 204 20.85 -0.45 6.38
N ALA A 205 20.18 -0.06 7.46
CA ALA A 205 18.81 0.40 7.42
C ALA A 205 18.73 1.91 7.69
N GLU A 206 17.90 2.57 6.93
CA GLU A 206 17.46 3.93 7.14
C GLU A 206 15.97 3.93 7.46
N THR A 207 15.54 4.85 8.31
CA THR A 207 14.13 4.99 8.68
C THR A 207 13.65 6.40 8.39
N TRP A 208 12.43 6.49 7.86
CA TRP A 208 11.74 7.75 7.62
C TRP A 208 10.39 7.74 8.32
N ASP A 209 10.09 8.82 9.01
CA ASP A 209 8.77 9.04 9.60
C ASP A 209 7.84 9.63 8.52
N LEU A 210 6.67 9.02 8.37
CA LEU A 210 5.65 9.44 7.39
C LEU A 210 4.49 10.20 8.04
N ALA A 211 4.62 10.57 9.33
CA ALA A 211 3.61 11.31 10.08
C ALA A 211 3.42 12.76 9.57
#